data_4e0a8719e8fdc46b525b8a80fdd9261c
#
_entry.id   4e0a8719e8fdc46b525b8a80fdd9261c
#
_cell.length_a   1.000
_cell.length_b   1.000
_cell.length_c   1.000
_cell.angle_alpha   90.00
_cell.angle_beta   90.00
_cell.angle_gamma   90.00
#
_symmetry.space_group_name_H-M   'P 1'
#
loop_
_entity.id
_entity.type
_entity.pdbx_description
1 polymer ?
#
loop_
_entity_poly.entity_id
_entity_poly.type
_entity_poly.pdbx_seq_one_letter_code
_entity_poly.pdbx_strand_id
1 'polypeptide(L)'
;MDKVYHKISVVIPSYNQGQYIEDTIRSVVAQDYPNVEIIVMDGGSTDNSVDVIKKYESSLTYWQSQKDNGQSAAINEGFKKATGEFVTWLNSDDIFLPGTLHCVNDYITKYPAT
;
A
#
# COMPACT_ATOMS: atom_id res chain seq x y z
N MET A 1 23.16 -3.19 18.56
CA MET A 1 22.61 -2.00 17.86
C MET A 1 21.24 -2.32 17.33
N ASP A 2 20.33 -1.40 17.52
CA ASP A 2 18.98 -1.58 17.02
C ASP A 2 18.94 -1.46 15.50
N LYS A 3 18.18 -2.34 14.86
CA LYS A 3 17.99 -2.28 13.41
C LYS A 3 17.14 -1.06 13.08
N VAL A 4 17.54 -0.32 12.05
CA VAL A 4 16.77 0.80 11.53
C VAL A 4 15.75 0.27 10.53
N TYR A 5 14.48 0.68 10.71
CA TYR A 5 13.41 0.37 9.78
C TYR A 5 12.98 1.65 9.07
N HIS A 6 13.42 1.80 7.83
CA HIS A 6 13.06 2.96 7.01
C HIS A 6 11.56 2.94 6.71
N LYS A 7 10.96 4.10 6.71
CA LYS A 7 9.52 4.20 6.43
C LYS A 7 9.26 3.86 4.97
N ILE A 8 8.36 2.91 4.75
CA ILE A 8 7.96 2.47 3.41
C ILE A 8 6.48 2.77 3.24
N SER A 9 6.15 3.50 2.17
CA SER A 9 4.77 3.78 1.80
C SER A 9 4.35 2.86 0.68
N VAL A 10 3.24 2.16 0.86
CA VAL A 10 2.67 1.26 -0.14
C VAL A 10 1.33 1.85 -0.60
N VAL A 11 1.25 2.23 -1.87
CA VAL A 11 0.03 2.73 -2.49
C VAL A 11 -0.67 1.58 -3.20
N ILE A 12 -1.94 1.38 -2.89
CA ILE A 12 -2.77 0.33 -3.51
C ILE A 12 -3.87 1.01 -4.31
N PRO A 13 -3.73 1.10 -5.65
CA PRO A 13 -4.83 1.58 -6.48
C PRO A 13 -5.89 0.49 -6.57
N SER A 14 -7.16 0.86 -6.57
CA SER A 14 -8.27 -0.10 -6.58
C SER A 14 -9.41 0.42 -7.43
N TYR A 15 -9.98 -0.45 -8.28
CA TYR A 15 -11.25 -0.18 -8.95
C TYR A 15 -11.93 -1.51 -9.22
N ASN A 16 -13.08 -1.73 -8.55
CA ASN A 16 -13.89 -2.96 -8.69
C ASN A 16 -13.06 -4.24 -8.50
N GLN A 17 -12.25 -4.24 -7.42
CA GLN A 17 -11.39 -5.37 -7.05
C GLN A 17 -11.83 -6.03 -5.74
N GLY A 18 -13.12 -5.94 -5.41
CA GLY A 18 -13.64 -6.49 -4.16
C GLY A 18 -13.34 -7.96 -3.95
N GLN A 19 -13.15 -8.71 -5.05
CA GLN A 19 -12.80 -10.12 -4.99
C GLN A 19 -11.36 -10.35 -4.53
N TYR A 20 -10.45 -9.39 -4.77
CA TYR A 20 -9.00 -9.58 -4.57
C TYR A 20 -8.39 -8.64 -3.54
N ILE A 21 -8.98 -7.47 -3.31
CA ILE A 21 -8.35 -6.42 -2.51
C ILE A 21 -8.09 -6.84 -1.06
N GLU A 22 -8.91 -7.72 -0.51
CA GLU A 22 -8.70 -8.21 0.84
C GLU A 22 -7.35 -8.91 0.96
N ASP A 23 -7.07 -9.83 0.05
CA ASP A 23 -5.80 -10.56 0.06
C ASP A 23 -4.61 -9.61 -0.13
N THR A 24 -4.77 -8.60 -0.97
CA THR A 24 -3.73 -7.61 -1.20
C THR A 24 -3.42 -6.83 0.08
N ILE A 25 -4.44 -6.28 0.74
CA ILE A 25 -4.26 -5.54 2.00
C ILE A 25 -3.65 -6.44 3.06
N ARG A 26 -4.17 -7.67 3.21
CA ARG A 26 -3.67 -8.60 4.20
C ARG A 26 -2.20 -8.96 3.96
N SER A 27 -1.77 -9.05 2.69
CA SER A 27 -0.39 -9.37 2.38
C SER A 27 0.58 -8.26 2.82
N VAL A 28 0.13 -7.01 2.82
CA VAL A 28 0.94 -5.89 3.32
C VAL A 28 0.96 -5.88 4.84
N VAL A 29 -0.20 -6.06 5.47
CA VAL A 29 -0.29 -6.11 6.93
C VAL A 29 0.51 -7.29 7.49
N ALA A 30 0.48 -8.43 6.81
CA ALA A 30 1.18 -9.65 7.23
C ALA A 30 2.70 -9.55 7.09
N GLN A 31 3.22 -8.50 6.45
CA GLN A 31 4.67 -8.27 6.42
C GLN A 31 5.26 -8.08 7.81
N ASP A 32 4.44 -7.67 8.78
CA ASP A 32 4.88 -7.37 10.14
C ASP A 32 6.08 -6.43 10.13
N TYR A 33 6.01 -5.44 9.26
CA TYR A 33 7.05 -4.42 9.10
C TYR A 33 6.69 -3.21 9.96
N PRO A 34 7.56 -2.79 10.91
CA PRO A 34 7.17 -1.82 11.94
C PRO A 34 6.97 -0.40 11.45
N ASN A 35 7.40 -0.05 10.25
CA ASN A 35 7.34 1.33 9.76
C ASN A 35 6.76 1.39 8.35
N VAL A 36 5.53 0.88 8.19
CA VAL A 36 4.83 0.86 6.91
C VAL A 36 3.67 1.85 6.93
N GLU A 37 3.48 2.54 5.81
CA GLU A 37 2.33 3.41 5.55
C GLU A 37 1.53 2.78 4.42
N ILE A 38 0.26 2.48 4.67
CA ILE A 38 -0.61 1.84 3.67
C ILE A 38 -1.66 2.84 3.21
N ILE A 39 -1.66 3.13 1.91
CA ILE A 39 -2.54 4.11 1.30
C ILE A 39 -3.36 3.43 0.21
N VAL A 40 -4.69 3.42 0.35
CA VAL A 40 -5.58 2.82 -0.65
C VAL A 40 -6.32 3.91 -1.41
N MET A 41 -6.16 3.90 -2.73
CA MET A 41 -6.77 4.89 -3.62
C MET A 41 -7.79 4.18 -4.50
N ASP A 42 -9.05 4.22 -4.10
CA ASP A 42 -10.13 3.58 -4.83
C ASP A 42 -10.78 4.56 -5.82
N GLY A 43 -10.96 4.12 -7.04
CA GLY A 43 -11.45 4.95 -8.14
C GLY A 43 -12.97 5.03 -8.26
N GLY A 44 -13.67 4.87 -7.14
CA GLY A 44 -15.13 4.94 -7.13
C GLY A 44 -15.79 3.60 -7.46
N SER A 45 -15.32 2.53 -6.84
CA SER A 45 -15.83 1.18 -7.07
C SER A 45 -17.33 1.07 -6.82
N THR A 46 -17.99 0.27 -7.63
CA THR A 46 -19.42 -0.01 -7.53
C THR A 46 -19.72 -1.40 -6.96
N ASP A 47 -18.69 -2.21 -6.74
CA ASP A 47 -18.80 -3.52 -6.12
C ASP A 47 -18.59 -3.41 -4.59
N ASN A 48 -18.19 -4.50 -3.92
CA ASN A 48 -17.96 -4.51 -2.48
C ASN A 48 -16.56 -4.04 -2.07
N SER A 49 -15.78 -3.45 -2.99
CA SER A 49 -14.41 -2.99 -2.68
C SER A 49 -14.36 -2.04 -1.49
N VAL A 50 -15.25 -1.05 -1.46
CA VAL A 50 -15.25 -0.05 -0.38
C VAL A 50 -15.58 -0.70 0.96
N ASP A 51 -16.50 -1.67 0.99
CA ASP A 51 -16.82 -2.38 2.22
C ASP A 51 -15.62 -3.15 2.75
N VAL A 52 -14.86 -3.78 1.86
CA VAL A 52 -13.64 -4.49 2.24
C VAL A 52 -12.58 -3.52 2.77
N ILE A 53 -12.40 -2.38 2.09
CA ILE A 53 -11.45 -1.36 2.53
C ILE A 53 -11.79 -0.88 3.94
N LYS A 54 -13.07 -0.60 4.20
CA LYS A 54 -13.53 -0.17 5.52
C LYS A 54 -13.26 -1.22 6.60
N LYS A 55 -13.36 -2.49 6.26
CA LYS A 55 -13.08 -3.58 7.18
C LYS A 55 -11.65 -3.52 7.72
N TYR A 56 -10.70 -3.03 6.92
CA TYR A 56 -9.29 -2.92 7.28
C TYR A 56 -8.85 -1.51 7.60
N GLU A 57 -9.79 -0.57 7.78
CA GLU A 57 -9.51 0.85 7.96
C GLU A 57 -8.52 1.12 9.10
N SER A 58 -8.59 0.37 10.19
CA SER A 58 -7.68 0.54 11.32
C SER A 58 -6.23 0.21 10.99
N SER A 59 -5.99 -0.55 9.92
CA SER A 59 -4.65 -0.90 9.46
C SER A 59 -4.13 0.05 8.38
N LEU A 60 -4.97 0.94 7.87
CA LEU A 60 -4.63 1.84 6.78
C LEU A 60 -4.23 3.20 7.33
N THR A 61 -3.22 3.81 6.71
CA THR A 61 -2.81 5.17 7.04
C THR A 61 -3.77 6.18 6.42
N TYR A 62 -4.18 5.93 5.17
CA TYR A 62 -5.12 6.77 4.45
C TYR A 62 -5.84 5.93 3.41
N TRP A 63 -7.11 6.23 3.19
CA TRP A 63 -7.84 5.68 2.05
C TRP A 63 -8.89 6.67 1.58
N GLN A 64 -9.22 6.58 0.31
CA GLN A 64 -10.34 7.32 -0.27
C GLN A 64 -11.00 6.48 -1.33
N SER A 65 -12.26 6.79 -1.63
CA SER A 65 -12.98 6.22 -2.77
C SER A 65 -13.68 7.36 -3.47
N GLN A 66 -13.21 7.65 -4.68
CA GLN A 66 -13.82 8.66 -5.53
C GLN A 66 -13.40 8.42 -6.97
N LYS A 67 -14.23 8.85 -7.91
CA LYS A 67 -13.90 8.71 -9.32
C LYS A 67 -12.55 9.37 -9.62
N ASP A 68 -11.70 8.65 -10.35
CA ASP A 68 -10.39 9.15 -10.76
C ASP A 68 -10.22 8.96 -12.27
N ASN A 69 -9.04 9.28 -12.79
CA ASN A 69 -8.72 9.18 -14.20
C ASN A 69 -7.94 7.90 -14.52
N GLY A 70 -8.16 6.85 -13.74
CA GLY A 70 -7.54 5.54 -13.96
C GLY A 70 -6.41 5.23 -13.00
N GLN A 71 -5.80 4.07 -13.20
CA GLN A 71 -4.80 3.52 -12.27
C GLN A 71 -3.60 4.43 -12.08
N SER A 72 -3.07 5.00 -13.16
CA SER A 72 -1.89 5.88 -13.07
C SER A 72 -2.20 7.14 -12.25
N ALA A 73 -3.39 7.71 -12.44
CA ALA A 73 -3.81 8.87 -11.66
C ALA A 73 -3.96 8.52 -10.18
N ALA A 74 -4.53 7.36 -9.88
CA ALA A 74 -4.69 6.87 -8.50
C ALA A 74 -3.32 6.69 -7.83
N ILE A 75 -2.37 6.07 -8.52
CA ILE A 75 -1.02 5.86 -8.02
C ILE A 75 -0.35 7.21 -7.74
N ASN A 76 -0.44 8.15 -8.68
CA ASN A 76 0.18 9.47 -8.53
C ASN A 76 -0.41 10.25 -7.36
N GLU A 77 -1.72 10.20 -7.18
CA GLU A 77 -2.37 10.86 -6.04
C GLU A 77 -1.95 10.21 -4.72
N GLY A 78 -1.83 8.88 -4.70
CA GLY A 78 -1.34 8.16 -3.54
C GLY A 78 0.10 8.54 -3.20
N PHE A 79 0.94 8.68 -4.21
CA PHE A 79 2.34 9.10 -4.01
C PHE A 79 2.42 10.51 -3.41
N LYS A 80 1.52 11.42 -3.78
CA LYS A 80 1.48 12.75 -3.19
C LYS A 80 1.16 12.74 -1.70
N LYS A 81 0.43 11.72 -1.24
CA LYS A 81 0.06 11.57 0.17
C LYS A 81 1.11 10.77 0.95
N ALA A 82 2.00 10.09 0.27
CA ALA A 82 3.01 9.25 0.88
C ALA A 82 4.10 10.07 1.56
N THR A 83 4.53 9.63 2.74
CA THR A 83 5.58 10.31 3.49
C THR A 83 6.77 9.40 3.77
N GLY A 84 6.80 8.20 3.18
CA GLY A 84 7.88 7.25 3.38
C GLY A 84 9.17 7.63 2.69
N GLU A 85 10.27 7.12 3.20
CA GLU A 85 11.58 7.26 2.58
C GLU A 85 11.65 6.46 1.27
N PHE A 86 10.91 5.38 1.21
CA PHE A 86 10.73 4.56 0.01
C PHE A 86 9.24 4.48 -0.27
N VAL A 87 8.85 4.73 -1.52
CA VAL A 87 7.45 4.70 -1.93
C VAL A 87 7.30 3.70 -3.06
N THR A 88 6.34 2.82 -2.93
CA THR A 88 6.04 1.81 -3.95
C THR A 88 4.52 1.68 -4.11
N TRP A 89 4.10 0.89 -5.07
CA TRP A 89 2.69 0.60 -5.28
C TRP A 89 2.49 -0.89 -5.52
N LEU A 90 1.29 -1.35 -5.21
CA LEU A 90 0.91 -2.75 -5.34
C LEU A 90 -0.50 -2.78 -5.91
N ASN A 91 -0.70 -3.44 -7.05
CA ASN A 91 -2.03 -3.59 -7.64
C ASN A 91 -2.97 -4.32 -6.69
N SER A 92 -4.25 -3.96 -6.72
CA SER A 92 -5.26 -4.51 -5.81
C SER A 92 -5.63 -5.97 -6.10
N ASP A 93 -5.01 -6.59 -7.09
CA ASP A 93 -5.11 -8.02 -7.39
C ASP A 93 -3.78 -8.75 -7.23
N ASP A 94 -2.76 -8.09 -6.69
CA ASP A 94 -1.45 -8.68 -6.40
C ASP A 94 -1.26 -8.82 -4.90
N ILE A 95 -0.26 -9.60 -4.51
CA ILE A 95 0.13 -9.76 -3.10
C ILE A 95 1.64 -9.64 -2.96
N PHE A 96 2.10 -9.18 -1.80
CA PHE A 96 3.50 -9.29 -1.42
C PHE A 96 3.78 -10.69 -0.87
N LEU A 97 4.93 -11.23 -1.22
CA LEU A 97 5.42 -12.45 -0.58
C LEU A 97 5.91 -12.13 0.84
N PRO A 98 5.89 -13.13 1.75
CA PRO A 98 6.42 -12.90 3.11
C PRO A 98 7.85 -12.36 3.07
N GLY A 99 8.12 -11.35 3.90
CA GLY A 99 9.45 -10.77 4.01
C GLY A 99 9.83 -9.74 2.96
N THR A 100 8.91 -9.39 2.04
CA THR A 100 9.22 -8.43 0.96
C THR A 100 9.67 -7.08 1.50
N LEU A 101 8.93 -6.51 2.47
CA LEU A 101 9.26 -5.18 3.00
C LEU A 101 10.56 -5.21 3.79
N HIS A 102 10.86 -6.30 4.49
CA HIS A 102 12.13 -6.46 5.19
C HIS A 102 13.30 -6.53 4.19
N CYS A 103 13.11 -7.22 3.06
CA CYS A 103 14.11 -7.23 1.99
C CYS A 103 14.35 -5.84 1.41
N VAL A 104 13.27 -5.08 1.19
CA VAL A 104 13.38 -3.70 0.72
C VAL A 104 14.15 -2.84 1.71
N ASN A 105 13.84 -2.98 3.01
CA ASN A 105 14.57 -2.25 4.04
C ASN A 105 16.05 -2.60 4.05
N ASP A 106 16.40 -3.85 3.93
CA ASP A 106 17.80 -4.29 3.89
C ASP A 106 18.51 -3.71 2.67
N TYR A 107 17.83 -3.66 1.52
CA TYR A 107 18.38 -3.05 0.32
C TYR A 107 18.60 -1.55 0.49
N ILE A 108 17.63 -0.82 1.04
CA ILE A 108 17.74 0.62 1.29
C ILE A 108 18.92 0.90 2.24
N THR A 109 19.06 0.09 3.28
CA THR A 109 20.13 0.24 4.26
C THR A 109 21.50 0.02 3.63
N LYS A 110 21.61 -0.95 2.74
CA LYS A 110 22.86 -1.30 2.06
C LYS A 110 23.21 -0.31 0.94
N TYR A 111 22.19 0.21 0.26
CA TYR A 111 22.36 1.10 -0.90
C TYR A 111 21.55 2.37 -0.70
N PRO A 112 21.94 3.24 0.25
CA PRO A 112 21.17 4.46 0.50
C PRO A 112 21.17 5.36 -0.71
N ALA A 113 20.04 6.05 -0.94
CA ALA A 113 19.93 7.04 -1.99
C ALA A 113 20.83 8.23 -1.67
N THR A 114 21.50 8.73 -2.68
CA THR A 114 22.38 9.88 -2.55
C THR A 114 21.74 11.13 -3.12
#